data_2bb107562840e20e5bf40f3a3c9d6384
#
_entry.id   2bb107562840e20e5bf40f3a3c9d6384
#
_cell.length_a   1.000
_cell.length_b   1.000
_cell.length_c   1.000
_cell.angle_alpha   90.00
_cell.angle_beta   90.00
_cell.angle_gamma   90.00
#
_symmetry.space_group_name_H-M   'P 1'
#
loop_
_entity.id
_entity.type
_entity.pdbx_description
1 polymer ?
#
loop_
_entity_poly.entity_id
_entity_poly.type
_entity_poly.pdbx_seq_one_letter_code
_entity_poly.pdbx_strand_id
1 'polypeptide(L)'
;ISSALVNLSQVPLFVMPYLGARYGYAETTAAIGTMGKLVTSAKNNITDMYDVAEDGTYILKKGLKLPKGLEEEYKKLAPVVKMATERGLLTTSFLQDALGLDESGRERSVADRISAFSAIPFNHGERFNRQVTILAAYKLDIDSLTNKGKIKPTVEQEDRAAKNAIYNAQATNGGTVLETAPSISQNAIGRVAMMYKPYGLQMYYTMLQSTKKMLDSNFSGKERKIAVKQLAGIHGTALFFAGVYGIPLYGAISMFFNIFFLDDEEEDFDTIVRKSIGEGFFKGVPTMAGIDVSNRIRLTGLLIQNNRYNQVRGPDDVEGFLGFHLGGPALSTGKRLIRGGMDIYNGE
;
A
#
# COMPACT_ATOMS: atom_id res chain seq x y z
N ILE A 1 13.36 0.15 7.48
CA ILE A 1 13.00 -1.24 7.16
C ILE A 1 11.52 -1.50 7.48
N SER A 2 11.00 -1.12 8.66
CA SER A 2 9.59 -1.39 9.03
C SER A 2 8.58 -0.71 8.08
N SER A 3 8.82 0.52 7.65
CA SER A 3 7.97 1.25 6.70
C SER A 3 7.94 0.58 5.32
N ALA A 4 9.07 0.00 4.88
CA ALA A 4 9.15 -0.74 3.64
C ALA A 4 8.33 -2.05 3.70
N LEU A 5 8.36 -2.76 4.83
CA LEU A 5 7.54 -3.96 5.03
C LEU A 5 6.04 -3.65 5.02
N VAL A 6 5.63 -2.56 5.68
CA VAL A 6 4.24 -2.08 5.62
C VAL A 6 3.84 -1.75 4.17
N ASN A 7 4.74 -1.11 3.43
CA ASN A 7 4.50 -0.79 2.02
C ASN A 7 4.37 -2.07 1.18
N LEU A 8 5.29 -3.03 1.31
CA LEU A 8 5.22 -4.29 0.57
C LEU A 8 3.97 -5.11 0.92
N SER A 9 3.42 -4.99 2.13
CA SER A 9 2.17 -5.68 2.52
C SER A 9 0.94 -5.17 1.77
N GLN A 10 1.01 -4.02 1.11
CA GLN A 10 -0.06 -3.44 0.30
C GLN A 10 -0.53 -4.39 -0.80
N VAL A 11 0.38 -5.10 -1.45
CA VAL A 11 0.03 -6.03 -2.52
C VAL A 11 -0.85 -7.18 -2.02
N PRO A 12 -0.47 -7.96 -1.01
CA PRO A 12 -1.31 -9.05 -0.51
C PRO A 12 -2.56 -8.58 0.25
N LEU A 13 -2.51 -7.42 0.95
CA LEU A 13 -3.62 -6.97 1.78
C LEU A 13 -4.68 -6.18 1.01
N PHE A 14 -4.29 -5.51 -0.06
CA PHE A 14 -5.21 -4.62 -0.77
C PHE A 14 -5.29 -4.88 -2.26
N VAL A 15 -4.15 -4.93 -2.97
CA VAL A 15 -4.16 -5.13 -4.43
C VAL A 15 -4.76 -6.50 -4.80
N MET A 16 -4.34 -7.56 -4.11
CA MET A 16 -4.84 -8.90 -4.37
C MET A 16 -6.36 -9.04 -4.13
N PRO A 17 -6.94 -8.58 -2.99
CA PRO A 17 -8.39 -8.56 -2.82
C PRO A 17 -9.12 -7.68 -3.83
N TYR A 18 -8.56 -6.52 -4.16
CA TYR A 18 -9.17 -5.57 -5.09
C TYR A 18 -9.31 -6.15 -6.50
N LEU A 19 -8.24 -6.68 -7.06
CA LEU A 19 -8.22 -7.31 -8.37
C LEU A 19 -8.91 -8.67 -8.35
N GLY A 20 -8.71 -9.46 -7.30
CA GLY A 20 -9.26 -10.80 -7.14
C GLY A 20 -10.79 -10.83 -7.09
N ALA A 21 -11.42 -9.80 -6.56
CA ALA A 21 -12.87 -9.66 -6.60
C ALA A 21 -13.45 -9.57 -8.02
N ARG A 22 -12.68 -9.03 -8.95
CA ARG A 22 -13.07 -8.82 -10.36
C ARG A 22 -12.64 -9.97 -11.26
N TYR A 23 -11.39 -10.42 -11.14
CA TYR A 23 -10.76 -11.37 -12.09
C TYR A 23 -10.64 -12.79 -11.53
N GLY A 24 -10.89 -13.00 -10.25
CA GLY A 24 -10.66 -14.25 -9.53
C GLY A 24 -9.39 -14.20 -8.67
N TYR A 25 -9.46 -14.77 -7.47
CA TYR A 25 -8.35 -14.70 -6.52
C TYR A 25 -7.16 -15.56 -6.96
N ALA A 26 -7.40 -16.74 -7.51
CA ALA A 26 -6.35 -17.63 -7.98
C ALA A 26 -5.58 -17.02 -9.18
N GLU A 27 -6.31 -16.52 -10.17
CA GLU A 27 -5.75 -15.83 -11.33
C GLU A 27 -4.96 -14.59 -10.91
N THR A 28 -5.48 -13.81 -9.98
CA THR A 28 -4.81 -12.60 -9.48
C THR A 28 -3.53 -12.95 -8.73
N THR A 29 -3.54 -13.97 -7.88
CA THR A 29 -2.35 -14.41 -7.15
C THR A 29 -1.27 -14.90 -8.12
N ALA A 30 -1.64 -15.67 -9.14
CA ALA A 30 -0.73 -16.12 -10.17
C ALA A 30 -0.13 -14.96 -10.99
N ALA A 31 -0.97 -13.98 -11.39
CA ALA A 31 -0.52 -12.79 -12.11
C ALA A 31 0.44 -11.95 -11.28
N ILE A 32 0.12 -11.66 -10.01
CA ILE A 32 1.00 -10.93 -9.07
C ILE A 32 2.32 -11.67 -8.90
N GLY A 33 2.29 -12.98 -8.71
CA GLY A 33 3.51 -13.80 -8.58
C GLY A 33 4.40 -13.75 -9.82
N THR A 34 3.80 -13.83 -11.01
CA THR A 34 4.53 -13.73 -12.28
C THR A 34 5.13 -12.33 -12.46
N MET A 35 4.34 -11.28 -12.25
CA MET A 35 4.81 -9.90 -12.41
C MET A 35 5.86 -9.54 -11.35
N GLY A 36 5.72 -10.05 -10.12
CA GLY A 36 6.75 -9.90 -9.09
C GLY A 36 8.11 -10.48 -9.52
N LYS A 37 8.11 -11.67 -10.13
CA LYS A 37 9.33 -12.27 -10.70
C LYS A 37 9.92 -11.42 -11.82
N LEU A 38 9.09 -10.88 -12.72
CA LEU A 38 9.52 -10.02 -13.82
C LEU A 38 10.17 -8.72 -13.29
N VAL A 39 9.50 -8.03 -12.37
CA VAL A 39 10.01 -6.79 -11.78
C VAL A 39 11.31 -7.03 -11.00
N THR A 40 11.41 -8.15 -10.27
CA THR A 40 12.65 -8.54 -9.58
C THR A 40 13.78 -8.83 -10.57
N SER A 41 13.49 -9.54 -11.67
CA SER A 41 14.48 -9.81 -12.74
C SER A 41 14.96 -8.53 -13.42
N ALA A 42 14.11 -7.52 -13.52
CA ALA A 42 14.44 -6.17 -14.00
C ALA A 42 15.11 -5.28 -12.93
N LYS A 43 15.54 -5.85 -11.81
CA LYS A 43 16.13 -5.11 -10.67
C LYS A 43 15.27 -3.95 -10.19
N ASN A 44 13.95 -4.17 -10.16
CA ASN A 44 12.94 -3.19 -9.77
C ASN A 44 12.85 -1.96 -10.70
N ASN A 45 13.25 -2.11 -11.96
CA ASN A 45 13.10 -1.08 -12.99
C ASN A 45 12.71 -1.69 -14.32
N ILE A 46 11.41 -1.93 -14.50
CA ILE A 46 10.86 -2.61 -15.67
C ILE A 46 11.14 -1.84 -16.97
N THR A 47 11.26 -0.52 -16.91
CA THR A 47 11.52 0.34 -18.08
C THR A 47 12.88 0.08 -18.69
N ASP A 48 13.87 -0.31 -17.88
CA ASP A 48 15.24 -0.59 -18.35
C ASP A 48 15.32 -1.83 -19.26
N MET A 49 14.26 -2.61 -19.30
CA MET A 49 14.17 -3.80 -20.16
C MET A 49 13.86 -3.48 -21.61
N TYR A 50 13.48 -2.23 -21.92
CA TYR A 50 13.03 -1.83 -23.25
C TYR A 50 13.91 -0.75 -23.86
N ASP A 51 14.06 -0.80 -25.19
CA ASP A 51 14.51 0.29 -26.03
C ASP A 51 13.31 0.94 -26.70
N VAL A 52 13.41 2.23 -26.99
CA VAL A 52 12.38 2.97 -27.72
C VAL A 52 12.80 3.03 -29.18
N ALA A 53 12.02 2.46 -30.08
CA ALA A 53 12.24 2.54 -31.51
C ALA A 53 11.91 3.93 -32.06
N GLU A 54 12.32 4.23 -33.29
CA GLU A 54 12.10 5.54 -33.96
C GLU A 54 10.60 5.93 -34.06
N ASP A 55 9.71 4.95 -34.15
CA ASP A 55 8.28 5.14 -34.16
C ASP A 55 7.63 5.29 -32.76
N GLY A 56 8.47 5.33 -31.70
CA GLY A 56 8.02 5.40 -30.32
C GLY A 56 7.51 4.07 -29.75
N THR A 57 7.71 2.95 -30.44
CA THR A 57 7.36 1.62 -29.95
C THR A 57 8.40 1.11 -28.94
N TYR A 58 7.93 0.49 -27.85
CA TYR A 58 8.79 -0.14 -26.85
C TYR A 58 9.15 -1.55 -27.29
N ILE A 59 10.41 -1.81 -27.48
CA ILE A 59 10.95 -3.10 -27.93
C ILE A 59 11.86 -3.66 -26.85
N LEU A 60 11.69 -4.94 -26.52
CA LEU A 60 12.57 -5.61 -25.56
C LEU A 60 14.04 -5.54 -26.02
N LYS A 61 14.93 -5.08 -25.16
CA LYS A 61 16.36 -4.96 -25.44
C LYS A 61 16.97 -6.29 -25.87
N LYS A 62 17.81 -6.25 -26.88
CA LYS A 62 18.55 -7.43 -27.35
C LYS A 62 19.68 -7.82 -26.36
N GLY A 63 19.92 -9.11 -26.23
CA GLY A 63 21.03 -9.61 -25.41
C GLY A 63 20.78 -9.67 -23.90
N LEU A 64 19.55 -9.44 -23.45
CA LEU A 64 19.19 -9.61 -22.03
C LEU A 64 19.27 -11.09 -21.64
N LYS A 65 19.96 -11.38 -20.54
CA LYS A 65 19.96 -12.72 -19.93
C LYS A 65 18.70 -12.90 -19.07
N LEU A 66 17.61 -13.30 -19.68
CA LEU A 66 16.34 -13.51 -18.99
C LEU A 66 16.14 -14.99 -18.60
N PRO A 67 15.47 -15.27 -17.49
CA PRO A 67 15.03 -16.62 -17.18
C PRO A 67 14.13 -17.17 -18.30
N LYS A 68 14.23 -18.48 -18.59
CA LYS A 68 13.44 -19.14 -19.63
C LYS A 68 11.94 -18.86 -19.43
N GLY A 69 11.24 -18.49 -20.49
CA GLY A 69 9.81 -18.24 -20.52
C GLY A 69 9.37 -16.82 -20.11
N LEU A 70 10.27 -15.98 -19.58
CA LEU A 70 9.90 -14.61 -19.23
C LEU A 70 9.99 -13.62 -20.41
N GLU A 71 10.76 -13.93 -21.44
CA GLU A 71 10.94 -13.06 -22.60
C GLU A 71 9.61 -12.74 -23.31
N GLU A 72 8.79 -13.75 -23.53
CA GLU A 72 7.45 -13.57 -24.15
C GLU A 72 6.51 -12.74 -23.26
N GLU A 73 6.59 -12.90 -21.95
CA GLU A 73 5.80 -12.08 -21.04
C GLU A 73 6.26 -10.61 -21.10
N TYR A 74 7.56 -10.32 -21.13
CA TYR A 74 8.06 -8.95 -21.31
C TYR A 74 7.55 -8.33 -22.62
N LYS A 75 7.60 -9.07 -23.74
CA LYS A 75 7.11 -8.55 -25.04
C LYS A 75 5.63 -8.15 -24.98
N LYS A 76 4.80 -8.95 -24.28
CA LYS A 76 3.37 -8.66 -24.12
C LYS A 76 3.10 -7.43 -23.26
N LEU A 77 4.03 -7.05 -22.39
CA LEU A 77 3.88 -5.92 -21.47
C LEU A 77 4.29 -4.56 -22.08
N ALA A 78 4.94 -4.56 -23.25
CA ALA A 78 5.41 -3.32 -23.89
C ALA A 78 4.35 -2.20 -23.98
N PRO A 79 3.08 -2.45 -24.36
CA PRO A 79 2.06 -1.41 -24.44
C PRO A 79 1.79 -0.72 -23.10
N VAL A 80 1.63 -1.49 -22.02
CA VAL A 80 1.37 -0.92 -20.69
C VAL A 80 2.59 -0.24 -20.10
N VAL A 81 3.79 -0.78 -20.33
CA VAL A 81 5.05 -0.16 -19.87
C VAL A 81 5.24 1.19 -20.56
N LYS A 82 5.01 1.28 -21.88
CA LYS A 82 5.03 2.55 -22.62
C LYS A 82 4.08 3.57 -21.98
N MET A 83 2.80 3.24 -21.89
CA MET A 83 1.78 4.16 -21.37
C MET A 83 2.06 4.60 -19.92
N ALA A 84 2.50 3.68 -19.07
CA ALA A 84 2.79 3.98 -17.68
C ALA A 84 4.06 4.82 -17.51
N THR A 85 5.06 4.64 -18.40
CA THR A 85 6.28 5.47 -18.42
C THR A 85 5.98 6.88 -18.89
N GLU A 86 5.22 7.03 -19.98
CA GLU A 86 4.79 8.33 -20.50
C GLU A 86 4.01 9.15 -19.46
N ARG A 87 3.32 8.50 -18.54
CA ARG A 87 2.61 9.13 -17.41
C ARG A 87 3.45 9.27 -16.14
N GLY A 88 4.75 8.97 -16.18
CA GLY A 88 5.64 9.07 -15.03
C GLY A 88 5.38 8.08 -13.89
N LEU A 89 4.52 7.05 -14.10
CA LEU A 89 4.06 6.18 -13.03
C LEU A 89 5.06 5.09 -12.62
N LEU A 90 6.03 4.76 -13.46
CA LEU A 90 6.99 3.69 -13.21
C LEU A 90 8.30 4.19 -12.61
N THR A 91 8.63 5.46 -12.77
CA THR A 91 9.93 6.04 -12.42
C THR A 91 9.90 6.87 -11.14
N THR A 92 8.80 7.58 -10.86
CA THR A 92 8.66 8.46 -9.70
C THR A 92 8.12 7.72 -8.49
N SER A 93 8.61 8.07 -7.29
CA SER A 93 7.98 7.69 -6.02
C SER A 93 7.34 8.92 -5.38
N PHE A 94 6.17 8.74 -4.76
CA PHE A 94 5.48 9.80 -4.04
C PHE A 94 6.38 10.47 -2.99
N LEU A 95 7.25 9.69 -2.36
CA LEU A 95 8.16 10.22 -1.35
C LEU A 95 9.26 11.09 -1.98
N GLN A 96 9.76 10.76 -3.17
CA GLN A 96 10.72 11.59 -3.91
C GLN A 96 10.08 12.92 -4.29
N ASP A 97 8.86 12.88 -4.84
CA ASP A 97 8.10 14.08 -5.19
C ASP A 97 7.79 14.92 -3.94
N ALA A 98 7.38 14.27 -2.84
CA ALA A 98 7.03 14.95 -1.61
C ALA A 98 8.24 15.62 -0.91
N LEU A 99 9.41 15.04 -1.03
CA LEU A 99 10.66 15.56 -0.44
C LEU A 99 11.40 16.52 -1.37
N GLY A 100 10.95 16.70 -2.63
CA GLY A 100 11.63 17.55 -3.61
C GLY A 100 13.06 17.10 -3.91
N LEU A 101 13.34 15.81 -3.81
CA LEU A 101 14.69 15.27 -3.90
C LEU A 101 15.29 15.30 -5.31
N ASP A 102 14.45 15.44 -6.34
CA ASP A 102 14.88 15.43 -7.76
C ASP A 102 15.01 16.82 -8.40
N GLU A 103 14.43 17.89 -7.82
CA GLU A 103 14.32 19.16 -8.56
C GLU A 103 15.27 20.27 -8.11
N SER A 104 15.99 20.13 -7.00
CA SER A 104 16.80 21.25 -6.52
C SER A 104 18.28 21.03 -6.70
N GLY A 105 18.90 21.76 -7.62
CA GLY A 105 20.35 21.99 -7.70
C GLY A 105 20.93 22.70 -6.45
N ARG A 106 20.25 22.63 -5.29
CA ARG A 106 20.70 23.10 -4.00
C ARG A 106 21.66 22.09 -3.36
N GLU A 107 22.73 22.57 -2.76
CA GLU A 107 23.58 21.77 -1.89
C GLU A 107 22.73 21.15 -0.77
N ARG A 108 22.67 19.83 -0.75
CA ARG A 108 21.86 19.06 0.21
C ARG A 108 22.48 19.17 1.59
N SER A 109 21.69 19.56 2.57
CA SER A 109 22.11 19.53 3.97
C SER A 109 22.37 18.09 4.43
N VAL A 110 23.12 17.89 5.51
CA VAL A 110 23.35 16.56 6.10
C VAL A 110 22.02 15.89 6.47
N ALA A 111 21.06 16.67 6.96
CA ALA A 111 19.71 16.18 7.29
C ALA A 111 18.97 15.66 6.04
N ASP A 112 19.11 16.32 4.89
CA ASP A 112 18.50 15.86 3.62
C ASP A 112 19.13 14.55 3.14
N ARG A 113 20.45 14.38 3.32
CA ARG A 113 21.14 13.13 2.97
C ARG A 113 20.70 11.96 3.83
N ILE A 114 20.55 12.17 5.14
CA ILE A 114 20.06 11.15 6.09
C ILE A 114 18.60 10.79 5.76
N SER A 115 17.77 11.79 5.49
CA SER A 115 16.37 11.58 5.08
C SER A 115 16.28 10.80 3.78
N ALA A 116 17.07 11.16 2.77
CA ALA A 116 17.13 10.45 1.49
C ALA A 116 17.57 8.99 1.67
N PHE A 117 18.62 8.73 2.46
CA PHE A 117 19.09 7.38 2.74
C PHE A 117 18.05 6.52 3.45
N SER A 118 17.36 7.09 4.44
CA SER A 118 16.29 6.39 5.18
C SER A 118 15.05 6.11 4.31
N ALA A 119 14.83 6.89 3.26
CA ALA A 119 13.73 6.75 2.31
C ALA A 119 13.97 5.67 1.25
N ILE A 120 15.23 5.28 0.98
CA ILE A 120 15.56 4.31 -0.09
C ILE A 120 14.77 3.00 0.01
N PRO A 121 14.70 2.30 1.16
CA PRO A 121 13.95 1.05 1.23
C PRO A 121 12.44 1.24 1.00
N PHE A 122 11.89 2.38 1.43
CA PHE A 122 10.49 2.71 1.20
C PHE A 122 10.21 2.95 -0.27
N ASN A 123 11.05 3.75 -0.95
CA ASN A 123 10.94 4.04 -2.38
C ASN A 123 11.04 2.78 -3.24
N HIS A 124 11.96 1.88 -2.88
CA HIS A 124 12.07 0.59 -3.57
C HIS A 124 10.82 -0.27 -3.41
N GLY A 125 10.23 -0.32 -2.21
CA GLY A 125 8.98 -1.03 -1.96
C GLY A 125 7.80 -0.42 -2.72
N GLU A 126 7.68 0.90 -2.72
CA GLU A 126 6.63 1.63 -3.44
C GLU A 126 6.72 1.41 -4.96
N ARG A 127 7.93 1.55 -5.52
CA ARG A 127 8.17 1.29 -6.95
C ARG A 127 7.83 -0.14 -7.32
N PHE A 128 8.27 -1.11 -6.51
CA PHE A 128 7.95 -2.52 -6.70
C PHE A 128 6.44 -2.76 -6.72
N ASN A 129 5.71 -2.28 -5.71
CA ASN A 129 4.27 -2.45 -5.61
C ASN A 129 3.54 -1.86 -6.82
N ARG A 130 3.93 -0.66 -7.22
CA ARG A 130 3.31 0.06 -8.35
C ARG A 130 3.53 -0.70 -9.66
N GLN A 131 4.77 -1.11 -9.94
CA GLN A 131 5.09 -1.89 -11.13
C GLN A 131 4.32 -3.21 -11.14
N VAL A 132 4.38 -3.99 -10.06
CA VAL A 132 3.68 -5.27 -9.96
C VAL A 132 2.17 -5.09 -10.14
N THR A 133 1.58 -4.06 -9.53
CA THR A 133 0.14 -3.81 -9.64
C THR A 133 -0.29 -3.45 -11.05
N ILE A 134 0.42 -2.53 -11.72
CA ILE A 134 0.13 -2.13 -13.10
C ILE A 134 0.23 -3.33 -14.04
N LEU A 135 1.32 -4.08 -13.95
CA LEU A 135 1.57 -5.20 -14.84
C LEU A 135 0.60 -6.37 -14.61
N ALA A 136 0.29 -6.68 -13.33
CA ALA A 136 -0.67 -7.73 -13.00
C ALA A 136 -2.09 -7.35 -13.44
N ALA A 137 -2.52 -6.12 -13.21
CA ALA A 137 -3.82 -5.64 -13.64
C ALA A 137 -3.96 -5.67 -15.17
N TYR A 138 -2.93 -5.26 -15.90
CA TYR A 138 -2.89 -5.35 -17.36
C TYR A 138 -2.99 -6.79 -17.84
N LYS A 139 -2.17 -7.70 -17.30
CA LYS A 139 -2.21 -9.11 -17.64
C LYS A 139 -3.59 -9.71 -17.42
N LEU A 140 -4.20 -9.45 -16.27
CA LEU A 140 -5.53 -9.95 -15.94
C LEU A 140 -6.61 -9.44 -16.90
N ASP A 141 -6.53 -8.18 -17.29
CA ASP A 141 -7.50 -7.61 -18.24
C ASP A 141 -7.30 -8.20 -19.64
N ILE A 142 -6.08 -8.31 -20.13
CA ILE A 142 -5.75 -8.98 -21.39
C ILE A 142 -6.19 -10.46 -21.36
N ASP A 143 -5.86 -11.20 -20.31
CA ASP A 143 -6.26 -12.61 -20.18
C ASP A 143 -7.79 -12.78 -20.21
N SER A 144 -8.53 -11.83 -19.62
CA SER A 144 -9.99 -11.84 -19.65
C SER A 144 -10.57 -11.55 -21.03
N LEU A 145 -9.92 -10.68 -21.82
CA LEU A 145 -10.34 -10.30 -23.18
C LEU A 145 -9.95 -11.33 -24.24
N THR A 146 -8.86 -12.06 -24.01
CA THR A 146 -8.26 -12.98 -24.98
C THR A 146 -8.52 -14.45 -24.67
N ASN A 147 -9.43 -14.73 -23.74
CA ASN A 147 -9.69 -16.09 -23.27
C ASN A 147 -8.39 -16.79 -22.82
N LYS A 148 -7.67 -16.15 -21.90
CA LYS A 148 -6.38 -16.61 -21.36
C LYS A 148 -5.29 -16.75 -22.43
N GLY A 149 -5.20 -15.80 -23.35
CA GLY A 149 -4.17 -15.74 -24.40
C GLY A 149 -4.42 -16.62 -25.60
N LYS A 150 -5.61 -17.22 -25.75
CA LYS A 150 -5.98 -18.02 -26.94
C LYS A 150 -6.22 -17.17 -28.20
N ILE A 151 -6.58 -15.90 -28.00
CA ILE A 151 -6.82 -14.94 -29.07
C ILE A 151 -5.81 -13.80 -28.91
N LYS A 152 -5.19 -13.37 -30.01
CA LYS A 152 -4.27 -12.21 -29.96
C LYS A 152 -5.09 -10.94 -29.70
N PRO A 153 -4.67 -10.07 -28.73
CA PRO A 153 -5.38 -8.83 -28.46
C PRO A 153 -5.28 -7.87 -29.65
N THR A 154 -6.30 -7.05 -29.84
CA THR A 154 -6.23 -5.89 -30.76
C THR A 154 -5.54 -4.72 -30.07
N VAL A 155 -5.02 -3.77 -30.85
CA VAL A 155 -4.39 -2.55 -30.32
C VAL A 155 -5.34 -1.77 -29.40
N GLU A 156 -6.63 -1.71 -29.74
CA GLU A 156 -7.64 -1.05 -28.91
C GLU A 156 -7.86 -1.77 -27.57
N GLN A 157 -7.79 -3.10 -27.58
CA GLN A 157 -7.89 -3.90 -26.35
C GLN A 157 -6.67 -3.70 -25.46
N GLU A 158 -5.47 -3.65 -26.04
CA GLU A 158 -4.23 -3.35 -25.31
C GLU A 158 -4.26 -1.94 -24.69
N ASP A 159 -4.67 -0.93 -25.44
CA ASP A 159 -4.80 0.45 -24.94
C ASP A 159 -5.82 0.54 -23.80
N ARG A 160 -6.99 -0.08 -23.95
CA ARG A 160 -8.01 -0.12 -22.90
C ARG A 160 -7.50 -0.86 -21.66
N ALA A 161 -6.84 -1.99 -21.83
CA ALA A 161 -6.28 -2.75 -20.71
C ALA A 161 -5.18 -1.97 -19.99
N ALA A 162 -4.34 -1.23 -20.74
CA ALA A 162 -3.31 -0.37 -20.15
C ALA A 162 -3.92 0.80 -19.34
N LYS A 163 -4.96 1.45 -19.85
CA LYS A 163 -5.70 2.50 -19.12
C LYS A 163 -6.35 1.95 -17.85
N ASN A 164 -6.99 0.78 -17.93
CA ASN A 164 -7.59 0.11 -16.77
C ASN A 164 -6.55 -0.30 -15.73
N ALA A 165 -5.39 -0.78 -16.17
CA ALA A 165 -4.29 -1.16 -15.27
C ALA A 165 -3.76 0.03 -14.49
N ILE A 166 -3.57 1.17 -15.15
CA ILE A 166 -3.18 2.43 -14.52
C ILE A 166 -4.23 2.89 -13.51
N TYR A 167 -5.51 2.88 -13.88
CA TYR A 167 -6.60 3.22 -12.99
C TYR A 167 -6.62 2.32 -11.74
N ASN A 168 -6.50 1.00 -11.92
CA ASN A 168 -6.47 0.05 -10.81
C ASN A 168 -5.26 0.28 -9.88
N ALA A 169 -4.10 0.63 -10.45
CA ALA A 169 -2.91 0.96 -9.66
C ALA A 169 -3.09 2.27 -8.87
N GLN A 170 -3.68 3.29 -9.47
CA GLN A 170 -4.01 4.54 -8.76
C GLN A 170 -5.02 4.30 -7.63
N ALA A 171 -6.02 3.45 -7.86
CA ALA A 171 -7.02 3.11 -6.86
C ALA A 171 -6.47 2.27 -5.69
N THR A 172 -5.34 1.59 -5.84
CA THR A 172 -4.81 0.67 -4.82
C THR A 172 -3.49 1.11 -4.20
N ASN A 173 -2.65 1.85 -4.91
CA ASN A 173 -1.30 2.16 -4.43
C ASN A 173 -1.20 3.50 -3.67
N GLY A 174 -2.31 4.24 -3.54
CA GLY A 174 -2.34 5.48 -2.75
C GLY A 174 -1.39 6.58 -3.23
N GLY A 175 -0.70 6.36 -4.33
CA GLY A 175 0.18 7.31 -4.99
C GLY A 175 -0.63 8.27 -5.84
N THR A 176 -1.18 9.28 -5.23
CA THR A 176 -1.73 10.41 -5.96
C THR A 176 -0.59 11.32 -6.36
N VAL A 177 -0.56 11.70 -7.63
CA VAL A 177 0.24 12.84 -8.07
C VAL A 177 -0.17 14.04 -7.21
N LEU A 178 0.74 14.93 -6.88
CA LEU A 178 0.46 16.11 -6.03
C LEU A 178 -0.80 16.85 -6.46
N GLU A 179 -1.08 16.87 -7.75
CA GLU A 179 -2.24 17.52 -8.38
C GLU A 179 -3.59 16.90 -8.01
N THR A 180 -3.62 15.59 -7.71
CA THR A 180 -4.84 14.87 -7.31
C THR A 180 -4.87 14.55 -5.81
N ALA A 181 -3.87 15.01 -5.07
CA ALA A 181 -3.77 14.81 -3.64
C ALA A 181 -4.83 15.64 -2.88
N PRO A 182 -5.35 15.14 -1.74
CA PRO A 182 -6.25 15.92 -0.89
C PRO A 182 -5.65 17.30 -0.56
N SER A 183 -6.48 18.34 -0.51
CA SER A 183 -6.04 19.72 -0.26
C SER A 183 -5.17 19.87 0.99
N ILE A 184 -5.40 19.05 2.02
CA ILE A 184 -4.58 19.00 3.24
C ILE A 184 -3.13 18.60 2.95
N SER A 185 -2.87 17.77 1.94
CA SER A 185 -1.51 17.34 1.54
C SER A 185 -0.85 18.27 0.52
N GLN A 186 -1.53 19.30 0.07
CA GLN A 186 -0.96 20.29 -0.86
C GLN A 186 -0.09 21.35 -0.16
N ASN A 187 -0.26 21.56 1.15
CA ASN A 187 0.61 22.44 1.93
C ASN A 187 1.78 21.68 2.58
N ALA A 188 2.86 22.38 2.93
CA ALA A 188 4.09 21.78 3.45
C ALA A 188 3.87 20.95 4.73
N ILE A 189 3.10 21.45 5.68
CA ILE A 189 2.82 20.77 6.96
C ILE A 189 1.92 19.57 6.75
N GLY A 190 0.85 19.72 6.00
CA GLY A 190 -0.07 18.62 5.66
C GLY A 190 0.62 17.53 4.85
N ARG A 191 1.56 17.89 3.96
CA ARG A 191 2.37 16.94 3.19
C ARG A 191 3.19 16.04 4.10
N VAL A 192 3.88 16.63 5.08
CA VAL A 192 4.68 15.87 6.06
C VAL A 192 3.77 15.01 6.95
N ALA A 193 2.66 15.55 7.43
CA ALA A 193 1.70 14.82 8.27
C ALA A 193 1.05 13.63 7.54
N MET A 194 0.83 13.76 6.24
CA MET A 194 0.17 12.76 5.40
C MET A 194 1.14 11.81 4.68
N MET A 195 2.46 12.03 4.77
CA MET A 195 3.49 11.31 4.01
C MET A 195 3.36 9.77 4.02
N TYR A 196 2.91 9.20 5.14
CA TYR A 196 2.75 7.75 5.30
C TYR A 196 1.28 7.28 5.35
N LYS A 197 0.32 8.20 5.13
CA LYS A 197 -1.12 7.90 5.25
C LYS A 197 -1.87 7.71 3.91
N PRO A 198 -1.35 8.09 2.71
CA PRO A 198 -2.13 8.01 1.47
C PRO A 198 -2.67 6.61 1.20
N TYR A 199 -1.87 5.58 1.45
CA TYR A 199 -2.28 4.18 1.29
C TYR A 199 -3.48 3.83 2.19
N GLY A 200 -3.38 4.14 3.48
CA GLY A 200 -4.45 3.89 4.43
C GLY A 200 -5.75 4.61 4.06
N LEU A 201 -5.65 5.89 3.71
CA LEU A 201 -6.80 6.69 3.26
C LEU A 201 -7.44 6.11 2.00
N GLN A 202 -6.63 5.72 1.01
CA GLN A 202 -7.13 5.13 -0.23
C GLN A 202 -7.84 3.79 0.03
N MET A 203 -7.31 2.98 0.90
CA MET A 203 -7.93 1.71 1.28
C MET A 203 -9.26 1.92 2.00
N TYR A 204 -9.33 2.83 2.99
CA TYR A 204 -10.59 3.17 3.65
C TYR A 204 -11.61 3.75 2.68
N TYR A 205 -11.19 4.63 1.79
CA TYR A 205 -12.05 5.16 0.73
C TYR A 205 -12.63 4.04 -0.15
N THR A 206 -11.78 3.09 -0.55
CA THR A 206 -12.21 1.93 -1.34
C THR A 206 -13.18 1.03 -0.56
N MET A 207 -12.95 0.82 0.73
CA MET A 207 -13.87 0.07 1.58
C MET A 207 -15.22 0.78 1.71
N LEU A 208 -15.24 2.10 1.94
CA LEU A 208 -16.47 2.89 2.00
C LEU A 208 -17.23 2.87 0.67
N GLN A 209 -16.53 3.03 -0.45
CA GLN A 209 -17.14 2.91 -1.77
C GLN A 209 -17.72 1.50 -2.03
N SER A 210 -17.00 0.45 -1.63
CA SER A 210 -17.47 -0.92 -1.78
C SER A 210 -18.69 -1.19 -0.89
N THR A 211 -18.69 -0.65 0.34
CA THR A 211 -19.87 -0.71 1.22
C THR A 211 -21.07 0.01 0.61
N LYS A 212 -20.86 1.22 0.07
CA LYS A 212 -21.91 1.94 -0.64
C LYS A 212 -22.46 1.13 -1.81
N LYS A 213 -21.58 0.60 -2.69
CA LYS A 213 -21.99 -0.24 -3.83
C LYS A 213 -22.73 -1.50 -3.41
N MET A 214 -22.37 -2.10 -2.29
CA MET A 214 -23.03 -3.29 -1.76
C MET A 214 -24.47 -2.98 -1.32
N LEU A 215 -24.69 -1.84 -0.67
CA LEU A 215 -25.97 -1.45 -0.06
C LEU A 215 -26.91 -0.73 -1.04
N ASP A 216 -26.38 -0.02 -2.03
CA ASP A 216 -27.15 0.82 -2.94
C ASP A 216 -27.72 -0.03 -4.10
N SER A 217 -29.05 -0.03 -4.20
CA SER A 217 -29.81 -0.77 -5.23
C SER A 217 -29.62 -0.22 -6.66
N ASN A 218 -29.11 1.00 -6.81
CA ASN A 218 -28.84 1.62 -8.12
C ASN A 218 -27.66 0.93 -8.85
N PHE A 219 -26.82 0.19 -8.12
CA PHE A 219 -25.74 -0.58 -8.75
C PHE A 219 -26.22 -1.95 -9.23
N SER A 220 -25.67 -2.38 -10.37
CA SER A 220 -25.97 -3.70 -10.94
C SER A 220 -25.62 -4.84 -9.98
N GLY A 221 -26.34 -5.95 -10.08
CA GLY A 221 -26.03 -7.13 -9.25
C GLY A 221 -24.59 -7.64 -9.40
N LYS A 222 -23.98 -7.44 -10.57
CA LYS A 222 -22.56 -7.78 -10.82
C LYS A 222 -21.64 -6.87 -10.02
N GLU A 223 -21.86 -5.56 -10.01
CA GLU A 223 -21.06 -4.59 -9.26
C GLU A 223 -21.19 -4.80 -7.76
N ARG A 224 -22.41 -5.05 -7.27
CA ARG A 224 -22.66 -5.37 -5.86
C ARG A 224 -21.92 -6.65 -5.44
N LYS A 225 -21.94 -7.70 -6.27
CA LYS A 225 -21.20 -8.95 -6.01
C LYS A 225 -19.68 -8.73 -5.96
N ILE A 226 -19.14 -7.90 -6.86
CA ILE A 226 -17.73 -7.53 -6.84
C ILE A 226 -17.40 -6.77 -5.54
N ALA A 227 -18.22 -5.82 -5.13
CA ALA A 227 -18.03 -5.05 -3.90
C ALA A 227 -18.03 -5.95 -2.65
N VAL A 228 -18.97 -6.89 -2.55
CA VAL A 228 -18.99 -7.89 -1.46
C VAL A 228 -17.71 -8.73 -1.44
N LYS A 229 -17.28 -9.26 -2.58
CA LYS A 229 -16.04 -10.02 -2.68
C LYS A 229 -14.83 -9.18 -2.29
N GLN A 230 -14.79 -7.93 -2.68
CA GLN A 230 -13.70 -7.00 -2.38
C GLN A 230 -13.59 -6.76 -0.86
N LEU A 231 -14.70 -6.46 -0.20
CA LEU A 231 -14.76 -6.31 1.26
C LEU A 231 -14.36 -7.61 1.97
N ALA A 232 -14.94 -8.74 1.57
CA ALA A 232 -14.62 -10.04 2.14
C ALA A 232 -13.13 -10.39 1.97
N GLY A 233 -12.56 -10.08 0.81
CA GLY A 233 -11.14 -10.31 0.55
C GLY A 233 -10.23 -9.43 1.42
N ILE A 234 -10.49 -8.14 1.53
CA ILE A 234 -9.71 -7.22 2.37
C ILE A 234 -9.76 -7.65 3.84
N HIS A 235 -10.96 -7.93 4.36
CA HIS A 235 -11.10 -8.39 5.74
C HIS A 235 -10.50 -9.78 5.96
N GLY A 236 -10.68 -10.70 5.00
CA GLY A 236 -10.11 -12.04 5.05
C GLY A 236 -8.58 -12.06 5.06
N THR A 237 -7.95 -11.23 4.22
CA THR A 237 -6.48 -11.10 4.25
C THR A 237 -5.98 -10.42 5.51
N ALA A 238 -6.69 -9.41 6.02
CA ALA A 238 -6.37 -8.78 7.30
C ALA A 238 -6.45 -9.78 8.47
N LEU A 239 -7.52 -10.57 8.52
CA LEU A 239 -7.68 -11.64 9.52
C LEU A 239 -6.59 -12.71 9.41
N PHE A 240 -6.23 -13.11 8.20
CA PHE A 240 -5.18 -14.10 7.99
C PHE A 240 -3.83 -13.62 8.50
N PHE A 241 -3.40 -12.41 8.12
CA PHE A 241 -2.07 -11.89 8.44
C PHE A 241 -1.96 -11.28 9.84
N ALA A 242 -3.00 -10.62 10.31
CA ALA A 242 -2.96 -9.83 11.55
C ALA A 242 -4.07 -10.17 12.55
N GLY A 243 -4.86 -11.20 12.28
CA GLY A 243 -5.94 -11.65 13.17
C GLY A 243 -7.04 -10.62 13.36
N VAL A 244 -7.81 -10.77 14.43
CA VAL A 244 -8.84 -9.81 14.84
C VAL A 244 -8.24 -8.42 15.07
N TYR A 245 -7.03 -8.36 15.59
CA TYR A 245 -6.27 -7.13 15.79
C TYR A 245 -5.99 -6.36 14.48
N GLY A 246 -5.98 -7.06 13.34
CA GLY A 246 -5.78 -6.48 12.01
C GLY A 246 -7.03 -5.93 11.35
N ILE A 247 -8.23 -6.20 11.88
CA ILE A 247 -9.48 -5.75 11.26
C ILE A 247 -9.56 -4.21 11.22
N PRO A 248 -10.02 -3.62 10.12
CA PRO A 248 -10.31 -2.19 10.07
C PRO A 248 -11.20 -1.76 11.24
N LEU A 249 -10.90 -0.62 11.85
CA LEU A 249 -11.62 -0.03 12.99
C LEU A 249 -11.47 -0.80 14.32
N TYR A 250 -10.82 -1.97 14.38
CA TYR A 250 -10.63 -2.67 15.65
C TYR A 250 -10.02 -1.77 16.72
N GLY A 251 -8.97 -0.98 16.37
CA GLY A 251 -8.35 -0.05 17.31
C GLY A 251 -9.29 1.03 17.84
N ALA A 252 -10.25 1.48 17.04
CA ALA A 252 -11.28 2.43 17.49
C ALA A 252 -12.28 1.74 18.43
N ILE A 253 -12.63 0.49 18.15
CA ILE A 253 -13.51 -0.32 19.02
C ILE A 253 -12.81 -0.58 20.36
N SER A 254 -11.55 -1.04 20.34
CA SER A 254 -10.76 -1.27 21.54
C SER A 254 -10.65 0.00 22.39
N MET A 255 -10.33 1.14 21.76
CA MET A 255 -10.27 2.43 22.44
C MET A 255 -11.62 2.83 23.07
N PHE A 256 -12.73 2.64 22.35
CA PHE A 256 -14.06 2.95 22.84
C PHE A 256 -14.41 2.09 24.09
N PHE A 257 -14.12 0.79 24.06
CA PHE A 257 -14.34 -0.08 25.21
C PHE A 257 -13.45 0.30 26.40
N ASN A 258 -12.17 0.61 26.18
CA ASN A 258 -11.27 1.04 27.25
C ASN A 258 -11.72 2.36 27.90
N ILE A 259 -12.27 3.31 27.13
CA ILE A 259 -12.68 4.62 27.69
C ILE A 259 -14.02 4.54 28.43
N PHE A 260 -14.97 3.77 27.90
CA PHE A 260 -16.37 3.86 28.38
C PHE A 260 -16.82 2.69 29.25
N PHE A 261 -16.09 1.56 29.23
CA PHE A 261 -16.55 0.32 29.88
C PHE A 261 -15.52 -0.35 30.80
N LEU A 262 -14.26 0.11 30.78
CA LEU A 262 -13.21 -0.46 31.61
C LEU A 262 -12.64 0.62 32.54
N ASP A 263 -12.41 0.28 33.80
CA ASP A 263 -11.72 1.13 34.75
C ASP A 263 -10.19 0.98 34.62
N ASP A 264 -9.42 1.99 35.09
CA ASP A 264 -7.96 2.01 34.99
C ASP A 264 -7.27 0.82 35.69
N GLU A 265 -7.93 0.17 36.63
CA GLU A 265 -7.44 -1.03 37.34
C GLU A 265 -7.77 -2.33 36.62
N GLU A 266 -8.62 -2.31 35.58
CA GLU A 266 -9.01 -3.49 34.82
C GLU A 266 -8.06 -3.79 33.66
N GLU A 267 -8.11 -5.05 33.18
CA GLU A 267 -7.34 -5.43 31.97
C GLU A 267 -7.89 -4.71 30.74
N ASP A 268 -7.01 -4.20 29.89
CA ASP A 268 -7.40 -3.56 28.63
C ASP A 268 -8.17 -4.54 27.70
N PHE A 269 -9.04 -3.98 26.87
CA PHE A 269 -9.89 -4.74 25.95
C PHE A 269 -9.10 -5.70 25.06
N ASP A 270 -7.94 -5.31 24.59
CA ASP A 270 -7.04 -6.16 23.78
C ASP A 270 -6.61 -7.40 24.55
N THR A 271 -6.33 -7.26 25.85
CA THR A 271 -5.93 -8.39 26.72
C THR A 271 -7.12 -9.33 26.95
N ILE A 272 -8.31 -8.80 27.17
CA ILE A 272 -9.55 -9.59 27.34
C ILE A 272 -9.83 -10.41 26.07
N VAL A 273 -9.83 -9.76 24.91
CA VAL A 273 -10.06 -10.45 23.64
C VAL A 273 -8.99 -11.50 23.37
N ARG A 274 -7.71 -11.17 23.57
CA ARG A 274 -6.59 -12.10 23.38
C ARG A 274 -6.71 -13.35 24.27
N LYS A 275 -7.07 -13.18 25.54
CA LYS A 275 -7.31 -14.31 26.46
C LYS A 275 -8.48 -15.17 26.03
N SER A 276 -9.52 -14.55 25.47
CA SER A 276 -10.77 -15.23 25.06
C SER A 276 -10.61 -16.07 23.79
N ILE A 277 -9.88 -15.58 22.78
CA ILE A 277 -9.77 -16.23 21.46
C ILE A 277 -8.38 -16.84 21.16
N GLY A 278 -7.41 -16.58 22.04
CA GLY A 278 -6.02 -17.04 21.89
C GLY A 278 -5.17 -16.16 20.97
N GLU A 279 -3.86 -16.20 21.20
CA GLU A 279 -2.86 -15.34 20.55
C GLU A 279 -2.86 -15.46 19.01
N GLY A 280 -2.99 -16.68 18.49
CA GLY A 280 -2.96 -16.93 17.04
C GLY A 280 -4.16 -16.36 16.30
N PHE A 281 -5.36 -16.42 16.87
CA PHE A 281 -6.55 -15.77 16.30
C PHE A 281 -6.52 -14.27 16.51
N PHE A 282 -5.96 -13.79 17.60
CA PHE A 282 -5.83 -12.38 17.90
C PHE A 282 -4.84 -11.66 16.96
N LYS A 283 -3.67 -12.28 16.69
CA LYS A 283 -2.57 -11.70 15.89
C LYS A 283 -2.41 -12.29 14.48
N GLY A 284 -3.19 -13.29 14.13
CA GLY A 284 -3.18 -13.92 12.81
C GLY A 284 -2.33 -15.18 12.69
N VAL A 285 -2.54 -15.90 11.58
CA VAL A 285 -1.95 -17.21 11.30
C VAL A 285 -0.41 -17.22 11.34
N PRO A 286 0.32 -16.21 10.82
CA PRO A 286 1.78 -16.21 10.90
C PRO A 286 2.34 -16.28 12.31
N THR A 287 1.61 -15.76 13.31
CA THR A 287 2.02 -15.82 14.72
C THR A 287 2.05 -17.24 15.25
N MET A 288 1.21 -18.15 14.73
CA MET A 288 1.25 -19.58 15.07
C MET A 288 2.55 -20.25 14.62
N ALA A 289 3.22 -19.70 13.61
CA ALA A 289 4.54 -20.12 13.14
C ALA A 289 5.70 -19.31 13.79
N GLY A 290 5.42 -18.54 14.84
CA GLY A 290 6.41 -17.72 15.54
C GLY A 290 6.75 -16.39 14.84
N ILE A 291 6.01 -16.01 13.79
CA ILE A 291 6.25 -14.79 13.00
C ILE A 291 5.15 -13.77 13.30
N ASP A 292 5.37 -12.87 14.25
CA ASP A 292 4.42 -11.79 14.56
C ASP A 292 4.59 -10.60 13.61
N VAL A 293 3.73 -10.54 12.59
CA VAL A 293 3.64 -9.42 11.65
C VAL A 293 2.46 -8.50 11.94
N SER A 294 1.60 -8.86 12.88
CA SER A 294 0.33 -8.16 13.17
C SER A 294 0.51 -6.66 13.45
N ASN A 295 1.54 -6.30 14.21
CA ASN A 295 1.86 -4.91 14.55
C ASN A 295 2.34 -4.07 13.34
N ARG A 296 2.71 -4.71 12.23
CA ARG A 296 3.28 -4.04 11.05
C ARG A 296 2.27 -3.89 9.92
N ILE A 297 1.39 -4.87 9.76
CA ILE A 297 0.50 -4.97 8.60
C ILE A 297 -0.99 -4.88 8.96
N ARG A 298 -1.32 -4.54 10.19
CA ARG A 298 -2.70 -4.34 10.62
C ARG A 298 -3.35 -3.15 9.90
N LEU A 299 -4.58 -3.32 9.44
CA LEU A 299 -5.34 -2.25 8.79
C LEU A 299 -5.80 -1.17 9.77
N THR A 300 -6.05 -1.56 11.01
CA THR A 300 -6.43 -0.65 12.10
C THR A 300 -5.38 0.43 12.35
N GLY A 301 -4.09 0.14 12.14
CA GLY A 301 -2.99 1.09 12.33
C GLY A 301 -2.73 2.04 11.16
N LEU A 302 -3.47 1.95 10.05
CA LEU A 302 -3.22 2.78 8.87
C LEU A 302 -3.68 4.23 9.06
N LEU A 303 -4.79 4.45 9.76
CA LEU A 303 -5.29 5.80 10.08
C LEU A 303 -5.06 6.15 11.54
N ILE A 304 -5.35 5.24 12.44
CA ILE A 304 -5.28 5.41 13.89
C ILE A 304 -4.28 4.39 14.43
N GLN A 305 -3.08 4.83 14.76
CA GLN A 305 -2.08 3.96 15.37
C GLN A 305 -2.33 3.84 16.87
N ASN A 306 -3.03 2.79 17.27
CA ASN A 306 -3.03 2.34 18.66
C ASN A 306 -1.88 1.33 18.81
N ASN A 307 -0.74 1.75 19.32
CA ASN A 307 0.41 0.88 19.54
C ASN A 307 0.79 0.90 21.04
N ARG A 308 1.66 -0.04 21.43
CA ARG A 308 2.08 -0.23 22.81
C ARG A 308 2.57 1.03 23.54
N TYR A 309 2.97 2.06 22.79
CA TYR A 309 3.47 3.34 23.32
C TYR A 309 2.41 4.45 23.34
N ASN A 310 1.29 4.28 22.63
CA ASN A 310 0.21 5.26 22.49
C ASN A 310 -1.17 4.59 22.68
N GLN A 311 -1.23 3.58 23.51
CA GLN A 311 -2.45 2.87 23.83
C GLN A 311 -3.29 3.75 24.74
N VAL A 312 -4.51 4.03 24.34
CA VAL A 312 -5.49 4.68 25.22
C VAL A 312 -6.02 3.58 26.15
N ARG A 313 -5.60 3.64 27.40
CA ARG A 313 -6.04 2.71 28.46
C ARG A 313 -7.16 3.32 29.30
N GLY A 314 -7.25 4.65 29.31
CA GLY A 314 -8.25 5.38 30.05
C GLY A 314 -8.48 6.79 29.48
N PRO A 315 -9.39 7.57 30.08
CA PRO A 315 -9.71 8.93 29.65
C PRO A 315 -8.50 9.87 29.63
N ASP A 316 -7.56 9.68 30.55
CA ASP A 316 -6.38 10.54 30.72
C ASP A 316 -5.37 10.40 29.55
N ASP A 317 -5.40 9.27 28.84
CA ASP A 317 -4.52 9.01 27.70
C ASP A 317 -5.00 9.67 26.39
N VAL A 318 -6.25 10.18 26.37
CA VAL A 318 -6.90 10.70 25.16
C VAL A 318 -6.16 11.91 24.58
N GLU A 319 -5.67 12.81 25.43
CA GLU A 319 -4.94 14.02 25.01
C GLU A 319 -3.63 13.65 24.31
N GLY A 320 -2.85 12.73 24.89
CA GLY A 320 -1.62 12.21 24.30
C GLY A 320 -1.85 11.49 22.98
N PHE A 321 -2.92 10.71 22.91
CA PHE A 321 -3.35 9.99 21.72
C PHE A 321 -3.75 10.94 20.59
N LEU A 322 -4.59 11.94 20.88
CA LEU A 322 -4.99 12.94 19.88
C LEU A 322 -3.78 13.76 19.40
N GLY A 323 -2.90 14.20 20.32
CA GLY A 323 -1.68 14.91 19.97
C GLY A 323 -0.77 14.13 19.02
N PHE A 324 -0.62 12.81 19.22
CA PHE A 324 0.14 11.94 18.33
C PHE A 324 -0.51 11.78 16.95
N HIS A 325 -1.84 11.59 16.90
CA HIS A 325 -2.56 11.32 15.64
C HIS A 325 -2.76 12.57 14.79
N LEU A 326 -3.04 13.70 15.41
CA LEU A 326 -3.18 14.99 14.72
C LEU A 326 -1.82 15.54 14.27
N GLY A 327 -0.77 15.31 15.06
CA GLY A 327 0.58 15.76 14.76
C GLY A 327 1.38 14.84 13.82
N GLY A 328 0.92 13.60 13.62
CA GLY A 328 1.54 12.60 12.77
C GLY A 328 2.96 12.16 13.18
N PRO A 329 3.63 11.33 12.36
CA PRO A 329 4.99 10.86 12.64
C PRO A 329 6.03 11.97 12.75
N ALA A 330 5.81 13.09 12.07
CA ALA A 330 6.72 14.24 12.10
C ALA A 330 6.79 14.88 13.49
N LEU A 331 5.65 15.01 14.17
CA LEU A 331 5.60 15.61 15.51
C LEU A 331 6.23 14.68 16.55
N SER A 332 6.06 13.36 16.40
CA SER A 332 6.70 12.38 17.28
C SER A 332 8.21 12.34 17.08
N THR A 333 8.68 12.46 15.84
CA THR A 333 10.11 12.53 15.52
C THR A 333 10.70 13.85 16.00
N GLY A 334 10.00 14.97 15.81
CA GLY A 334 10.39 16.28 16.34
C GLY A 334 10.51 16.29 17.86
N LYS A 335 9.52 15.75 18.58
CA LYS A 335 9.56 15.60 20.04
C LYS A 335 10.74 14.73 20.51
N ARG A 336 11.06 13.63 19.81
CA ARG A 336 12.22 12.78 20.12
C ARG A 336 13.55 13.48 19.89
N LEU A 337 13.68 14.23 18.79
CA LEU A 337 14.87 15.03 18.50
C LEU A 337 15.09 16.13 19.54
N ILE A 338 14.01 16.84 19.93
CA ILE A 338 14.08 17.87 20.97
C ILE A 338 14.45 17.24 22.32
N ARG A 339 13.82 16.12 22.71
CA ARG A 339 14.13 15.42 23.96
C ARG A 339 15.56 14.90 23.96
N GLY A 340 16.00 14.19 22.90
CA GLY A 340 17.38 13.73 22.79
C GLY A 340 18.40 14.87 22.73
N GLY A 341 18.05 16.04 22.16
CA GLY A 341 18.87 17.24 22.20
C GLY A 341 18.95 17.84 23.61
N MET A 342 17.85 17.81 24.36
CA MET A 342 17.81 18.23 25.77
C MET A 342 18.59 17.27 26.68
N ASP A 343 18.48 15.97 26.47
CA ASP A 343 19.22 14.93 27.21
C ASP A 343 20.73 15.12 27.01
N ILE A 344 21.19 15.36 25.79
CA ILE A 344 22.59 15.67 25.47
C ILE A 344 23.02 17.02 26.12
N TYR A 345 22.15 18.02 26.11
CA TYR A 345 22.46 19.33 26.72
C TYR A 345 22.55 19.24 28.24
N ASN A 346 21.73 18.40 28.88
CA ASN A 346 21.72 18.15 30.32
C ASN A 346 22.80 17.15 30.77
N GLY A 347 23.51 16.52 29.84
CA GLY A 347 24.57 15.57 30.14
C GLY A 347 24.09 14.21 30.61
N GLU A 348 22.84 13.82 30.21
CA GLU A 348 22.24 12.51 30.42
C GLU A 348 22.40 11.58 29.21
#